data_25c7077d1560de41f742e0941110f7b0
#
_entry.id   25c7077d1560de41f742e0941110f7b0
#
_cell.length_a   1.000
_cell.length_b   1.000
_cell.length_c   1.000
_cell.angle_alpha   90.00
_cell.angle_beta   90.00
_cell.angle_gamma   90.00
#
_symmetry.space_group_name_H-M   'P 1'
#
loop_
_entity.id
_entity.type
_entity.pdbx_description
1 polymer ?
#
loop_
_entity_poly.entity_id
_entity_poly.type
_entity_poly.pdbx_seq_one_letter_code
_entity_poly.pdbx_strand_id
1 'polypeptide(L)'
;MNISQKGIDFIKKWEGGPWLTAKRFGTEKYLSIGYGHYGPDVKMGMKITKSQAEDLLRKDIAGAVKHVNNINDKYHYDFNQNEFDSLTSFAYNIGSINQLTANGTRSKSVIADKMLLYNKSCGKVLPGLTNRRKAERELFLSKSGSGSKGETFTMEMKVITQGMTCGQV
;
A
#
# COMPACT_ATOMS: atom_id res chain seq x y z
N MET A 1 -16.94 3.37 0.17
CA MET A 1 -16.08 4.13 -0.78
C MET A 1 -15.24 3.16 -1.60
N ASN A 2 -14.81 3.58 -2.77
CA ASN A 2 -13.82 2.86 -3.57
C ASN A 2 -12.51 3.63 -3.61
N ILE A 3 -11.40 2.93 -3.85
CA ILE A 3 -10.14 3.59 -4.10
C ILE A 3 -10.19 4.33 -5.44
N SER A 4 -9.67 5.55 -5.48
CA SER A 4 -9.61 6.34 -6.73
C SER A 4 -8.48 5.87 -7.64
N GLN A 5 -8.48 6.31 -8.91
CA GLN A 5 -7.35 6.06 -9.82
C GLN A 5 -6.06 6.69 -9.28
N LYS A 6 -6.15 7.87 -8.65
CA LYS A 6 -5.03 8.50 -7.96
C LYS A 6 -4.46 7.60 -6.85
N GLY A 7 -5.34 6.97 -6.07
CA GLY A 7 -4.94 6.00 -5.04
C GLY A 7 -4.28 4.75 -5.61
N ILE A 8 -4.81 4.21 -6.71
CA ILE A 8 -4.19 3.09 -7.44
C ILE A 8 -2.79 3.48 -7.93
N ASP A 9 -2.66 4.62 -8.58
CA ASP A 9 -1.37 5.11 -9.11
C ASP A 9 -0.36 5.36 -7.98
N PHE A 10 -0.84 5.86 -6.84
CA PHE A 10 -0.04 6.02 -5.64
C PHE A 10 0.51 4.67 -5.14
N ILE A 11 -0.33 3.65 -5.03
CA ILE A 11 0.10 2.31 -4.59
C ILE A 11 1.07 1.68 -5.59
N LYS A 12 0.81 1.78 -6.89
CA LYS A 12 1.73 1.31 -7.94
C LYS A 12 3.15 1.82 -7.76
N LYS A 13 3.28 3.10 -7.42
CA LYS A 13 4.57 3.76 -7.20
C LYS A 13 5.40 3.08 -6.11
N TRP A 14 4.74 2.58 -5.05
CA TRP A 14 5.40 1.94 -3.91
C TRP A 14 5.59 0.44 -4.08
N GLU A 15 4.70 -0.24 -4.81
CA GLU A 15 4.77 -1.69 -4.98
C GLU A 15 5.81 -2.13 -6.02
N GLY A 16 6.19 -1.25 -6.92
CA GLY A 16 7.11 -1.60 -7.99
C GLY A 16 6.46 -2.28 -9.18
N GLY A 17 7.27 -2.65 -10.15
CA GLY A 17 6.80 -3.22 -11.41
C GLY A 17 6.27 -2.16 -12.38
N PRO A 18 5.37 -2.53 -13.31
CA PRO A 18 4.82 -3.89 -13.40
C PRO A 18 5.82 -4.89 -14.00
N TRP A 19 5.91 -6.08 -13.41
CA TRP A 19 6.57 -7.22 -14.03
C TRP A 19 5.55 -7.92 -14.94
N LEU A 20 5.75 -7.81 -16.23
CA LEU A 20 4.80 -8.36 -17.21
C LEU A 20 5.04 -9.86 -17.48
N THR A 21 6.12 -10.41 -16.99
CA THR A 21 6.44 -11.83 -17.00
C THR A 21 6.66 -12.33 -15.58
N ALA A 22 6.13 -13.51 -15.27
CA ALA A 22 6.29 -14.14 -13.97
C ALA A 22 7.76 -14.26 -13.57
N LYS A 23 8.08 -13.89 -12.34
CA LYS A 23 9.44 -13.84 -11.80
C LYS A 23 9.50 -14.39 -10.39
N ARG A 24 10.59 -15.12 -10.09
CA ARG A 24 10.90 -15.56 -8.72
C ARG A 24 11.84 -14.57 -8.06
N PHE A 25 11.50 -14.14 -6.86
CA PHE A 25 12.37 -13.31 -6.03
C PHE A 25 13.01 -14.17 -4.94
N GLY A 26 14.35 -14.24 -4.94
CA GLY A 26 15.09 -14.97 -3.94
C GLY A 26 14.67 -16.44 -3.79
N THR A 27 14.41 -16.85 -2.57
CA THR A 27 14.01 -18.23 -2.19
C THR A 27 12.50 -18.37 -1.99
N GLU A 28 11.70 -17.41 -2.46
CA GLU A 28 10.25 -17.44 -2.30
C GLU A 28 9.62 -18.69 -2.93
N LYS A 29 8.59 -19.20 -2.26
CA LYS A 29 7.87 -20.41 -2.68
C LYS A 29 7.16 -20.24 -4.02
N TYR A 30 6.50 -19.10 -4.20
CA TYR A 30 5.71 -18.79 -5.39
C TYR A 30 6.38 -17.73 -6.25
N LEU A 31 5.86 -17.56 -7.47
CA LEU A 31 6.26 -16.53 -8.39
C LEU A 31 5.44 -15.26 -8.18
N SER A 32 6.00 -14.13 -8.58
CA SER A 32 5.33 -12.82 -8.60
C SER A 32 5.14 -12.32 -10.03
N ILE A 33 4.09 -11.54 -10.26
CA ILE A 33 3.78 -10.90 -11.54
C ILE A 33 3.04 -9.58 -11.30
N GLY A 34 3.04 -8.70 -12.29
CA GLY A 34 2.34 -7.41 -12.21
C GLY A 34 2.96 -6.46 -11.19
N TYR A 35 2.16 -5.88 -10.33
CA TYR A 35 2.60 -4.99 -9.24
C TYR A 35 2.83 -5.76 -7.93
N GLY A 36 3.45 -6.92 -8.02
CA GLY A 36 3.77 -7.75 -6.87
C GLY A 36 2.70 -8.76 -6.50
N HIS A 37 1.79 -9.10 -7.42
CA HIS A 37 0.89 -10.23 -7.21
C HIS A 37 1.70 -11.51 -7.04
N TYR A 38 1.53 -12.18 -5.92
CA TYR A 38 2.29 -13.34 -5.49
C TYR A 38 1.35 -14.48 -5.11
N GLY A 39 1.60 -15.67 -5.61
CA GLY A 39 0.79 -16.81 -5.21
C GLY A 39 0.94 -18.03 -6.10
N PRO A 40 0.25 -19.13 -5.73
CA PRO A 40 0.29 -20.38 -6.47
C PRO A 40 -0.36 -20.31 -7.86
N ASP A 41 -1.15 -19.29 -8.12
CA ASP A 41 -1.78 -19.00 -9.41
C ASP A 41 -0.80 -18.40 -10.44
N VAL A 42 0.34 -17.89 -10.00
CA VAL A 42 1.39 -17.38 -10.89
C VAL A 42 2.29 -18.53 -11.32
N LYS A 43 2.29 -18.82 -12.63
CA LYS A 43 3.03 -19.92 -13.23
C LYS A 43 4.25 -19.43 -14.01
N MET A 44 5.29 -20.27 -14.05
CA MET A 44 6.48 -19.98 -14.86
C MET A 44 6.11 -19.77 -16.34
N GLY A 45 6.65 -18.71 -16.94
CA GLY A 45 6.36 -18.33 -18.33
C GLY A 45 5.07 -17.52 -18.51
N MET A 46 4.28 -17.29 -17.46
CA MET A 46 3.09 -16.45 -17.53
C MET A 46 3.45 -15.02 -17.92
N LYS A 47 2.69 -14.47 -18.88
CA LYS A 47 2.82 -13.08 -19.35
C LYS A 47 1.48 -12.38 -19.27
N ILE A 48 1.50 -11.11 -18.89
CA ILE A 48 0.32 -10.25 -18.78
C ILE A 48 0.58 -8.88 -19.40
N THR A 49 -0.49 -8.16 -19.71
CA THR A 49 -0.46 -6.76 -20.12
C THR A 49 -0.40 -5.84 -18.89
N LYS A 50 -0.10 -4.56 -19.10
CA LYS A 50 -0.17 -3.54 -18.03
C LYS A 50 -1.59 -3.41 -17.47
N SER A 51 -2.62 -3.50 -18.32
CA SER A 51 -4.02 -3.47 -17.90
C SER A 51 -4.34 -4.66 -16.99
N GLN A 52 -3.90 -5.86 -17.35
CA GLN A 52 -4.07 -7.06 -16.51
C GLN A 52 -3.30 -6.94 -15.20
N ALA A 53 -2.11 -6.32 -15.20
CA ALA A 53 -1.35 -6.04 -13.98
C ALA A 53 -2.12 -5.12 -13.03
N GLU A 54 -2.78 -4.08 -13.55
CA GLU A 54 -3.64 -3.21 -12.75
C GLU A 54 -4.86 -3.95 -12.20
N ASP A 55 -5.50 -4.79 -13.00
CA ASP A 55 -6.64 -5.60 -12.54
C ASP A 55 -6.26 -6.54 -11.40
N LEU A 56 -5.07 -7.16 -11.47
CA LEU A 56 -4.54 -7.97 -10.38
C LEU A 56 -4.30 -7.14 -9.11
N LEU A 57 -3.72 -5.95 -9.27
CA LEU A 57 -3.50 -5.04 -8.14
C LEU A 57 -4.83 -4.66 -7.47
N ARG A 58 -5.84 -4.31 -8.24
CA ARG A 58 -7.18 -3.99 -7.72
C ARG A 58 -7.79 -5.14 -6.94
N LYS A 59 -7.62 -6.37 -7.40
CA LYS A 59 -8.04 -7.58 -6.66
C LYS A 59 -7.27 -7.72 -5.35
N ASP A 60 -5.95 -7.53 -5.39
CA ASP A 60 -5.09 -7.70 -4.22
C ASP A 60 -5.37 -6.65 -3.12
N ILE A 61 -5.74 -5.43 -3.50
CA ILE A 61 -6.09 -4.38 -2.53
C ILE A 61 -7.57 -4.39 -2.10
N ALA A 62 -8.41 -5.21 -2.68
CA ALA A 62 -9.84 -5.25 -2.34
C ALA A 62 -10.10 -5.50 -0.84
N GLY A 63 -9.29 -6.34 -0.21
CA GLY A 63 -9.34 -6.58 1.23
C GLY A 63 -9.04 -5.33 2.06
N ALA A 64 -8.04 -4.56 1.67
CA ALA A 64 -7.70 -3.29 2.30
C ALA A 64 -8.80 -2.24 2.14
N VAL A 65 -9.37 -2.14 0.94
CA VAL A 65 -10.54 -1.27 0.67
C VAL A 65 -11.70 -1.62 1.60
N LYS A 66 -12.04 -2.89 1.70
CA LYS A 66 -13.11 -3.36 2.60
C LYS A 66 -12.81 -3.04 4.06
N HIS A 67 -11.58 -3.26 4.50
CA HIS A 67 -11.14 -3.00 5.87
C HIS A 67 -11.28 -1.52 6.22
N VAL A 68 -10.80 -0.61 5.37
CA VAL A 68 -10.91 0.84 5.59
C VAL A 68 -12.37 1.29 5.61
N ASN A 69 -13.22 0.77 4.71
CA ASN A 69 -14.66 1.04 4.75
C ASN A 69 -15.29 0.60 6.07
N ASN A 70 -14.97 -0.59 6.55
CA ASN A 70 -15.51 -1.09 7.82
C ASN A 70 -15.13 -0.18 8.99
N ILE A 71 -13.90 0.31 9.04
CA ILE A 71 -13.44 1.23 10.08
C ILE A 71 -14.13 2.60 9.95
N ASN A 72 -14.23 3.10 8.72
CA ASN A 72 -14.92 4.36 8.42
C ASN A 72 -16.37 4.34 8.90
N ASP A 73 -17.10 3.28 8.57
CA ASP A 73 -18.51 3.12 8.92
C ASP A 73 -18.71 2.87 10.41
N LYS A 74 -17.88 1.99 11.00
CA LYS A 74 -17.98 1.61 12.42
C LYS A 74 -17.75 2.78 13.37
N TYR A 75 -16.78 3.64 13.04
CA TYR A 75 -16.35 4.73 13.91
C TYR A 75 -16.75 6.12 13.39
N HIS A 76 -17.51 6.18 12.31
CA HIS A 76 -18.06 7.41 11.74
C HIS A 76 -17.00 8.48 11.41
N TYR A 77 -15.87 8.07 10.84
CA TYR A 77 -14.77 8.98 10.51
C TYR A 77 -15.10 9.95 9.39
N ASP A 78 -15.99 9.57 8.48
CA ASP A 78 -16.32 10.37 7.29
C ASP A 78 -15.06 10.77 6.49
N PHE A 79 -14.26 9.75 6.13
CA PHE A 79 -13.05 9.99 5.34
C PHE A 79 -13.36 10.58 3.98
N ASN A 80 -12.61 11.64 3.60
CA ASN A 80 -12.60 12.08 2.22
C ASN A 80 -11.81 11.13 1.32
N GLN A 81 -11.82 11.38 0.00
CA GLN A 81 -11.18 10.45 -0.95
C GLN A 81 -9.67 10.32 -0.73
N ASN A 82 -8.95 11.42 -0.44
CA ASN A 82 -7.52 11.38 -0.20
C ASN A 82 -7.16 10.66 1.10
N GLU A 83 -7.94 10.88 2.15
CA GLU A 83 -7.80 10.14 3.41
C GLU A 83 -8.04 8.65 3.21
N PHE A 84 -9.09 8.30 2.46
CA PHE A 84 -9.43 6.92 2.13
C PHE A 84 -8.34 6.23 1.30
N ASP A 85 -7.86 6.88 0.25
CA ASP A 85 -6.80 6.35 -0.62
C ASP A 85 -5.50 6.12 0.17
N SER A 86 -5.13 7.07 1.01
CA SER A 86 -3.95 6.97 1.88
C SER A 86 -4.05 5.80 2.86
N LEU A 87 -5.18 5.68 3.55
CA LEU A 87 -5.42 4.61 4.50
C LEU A 87 -5.51 3.24 3.82
N THR A 88 -6.00 3.17 2.60
CA THR A 88 -6.01 1.95 1.81
C THR A 88 -4.59 1.51 1.46
N SER A 89 -3.71 2.44 1.05
CA SER A 89 -2.29 2.15 0.85
C SER A 89 -1.62 1.64 2.13
N PHE A 90 -1.87 2.31 3.24
CA PHE A 90 -1.36 1.92 4.55
C PHE A 90 -1.83 0.51 4.94
N ALA A 91 -3.14 0.24 4.86
CA ALA A 91 -3.73 -1.05 5.20
C ALA A 91 -3.20 -2.18 4.29
N TYR A 92 -3.02 -1.90 3.00
CA TYR A 92 -2.45 -2.86 2.06
C TYR A 92 -1.00 -3.24 2.42
N ASN A 93 -0.19 -2.28 2.84
CA ASN A 93 1.21 -2.52 3.21
C ASN A 93 1.37 -3.14 4.61
N ILE A 94 0.63 -2.64 5.59
CA ILE A 94 0.75 -3.04 7.02
C ILE A 94 -0.20 -4.18 7.37
N GLY A 95 -1.35 -4.28 6.70
CA GLY A 95 -2.38 -5.29 6.91
C GLY A 95 -3.63 -4.78 7.62
N SER A 96 -3.54 -3.72 8.43
CA SER A 96 -4.67 -3.20 9.21
C SER A 96 -4.44 -1.74 9.62
N ILE A 97 -5.54 -1.03 9.85
CA ILE A 97 -5.54 0.31 10.48
C ILE A 97 -6.16 0.33 11.89
N ASN A 98 -6.45 -0.83 12.45
CA ASN A 98 -7.03 -0.91 13.81
C ASN A 98 -6.13 -0.24 14.85
N GLN A 99 -4.85 -0.58 14.88
CA GLN A 99 -3.88 0.02 15.79
C GLN A 99 -3.64 1.49 15.46
N LEU A 100 -3.54 1.84 14.17
CA LEU A 100 -3.36 3.22 13.73
C LEU A 100 -4.48 4.14 14.23
N THR A 101 -5.71 3.68 14.17
CA THR A 101 -6.90 4.43 14.64
C THR A 101 -7.15 4.26 16.13
N ALA A 102 -6.37 3.40 16.81
CA ALA A 102 -6.64 2.97 18.18
C ALA A 102 -8.11 2.56 18.39
N ASN A 103 -8.59 1.69 17.47
CA ASN A 103 -9.98 1.23 17.45
C ASN A 103 -11.01 2.38 17.45
N GLY A 104 -10.75 3.40 16.65
CA GLY A 104 -11.65 4.54 16.45
C GLY A 104 -11.55 5.65 17.49
N THR A 105 -10.60 5.58 18.42
CA THR A 105 -10.45 6.60 19.47
C THR A 105 -9.60 7.80 19.08
N ARG A 106 -8.78 7.68 18.02
CA ARG A 106 -7.92 8.75 17.55
C ARG A 106 -8.63 9.65 16.54
N SER A 107 -8.36 10.95 16.64
CA SER A 107 -8.77 11.93 15.61
C SER A 107 -7.98 11.75 14.31
N LYS A 108 -8.49 12.31 13.22
CA LYS A 108 -7.80 12.29 11.91
C LYS A 108 -6.40 12.90 11.98
N SER A 109 -6.21 14.00 12.71
CA SER A 109 -4.90 14.64 12.87
C SER A 109 -3.91 13.75 13.60
N VAL A 110 -4.34 13.05 14.63
CA VAL A 110 -3.51 12.10 15.38
C VAL A 110 -3.18 10.87 14.50
N ILE A 111 -4.14 10.38 13.73
CA ILE A 111 -3.90 9.29 12.76
C ILE A 111 -2.78 9.67 11.79
N ALA A 112 -2.84 10.86 11.20
CA ALA A 112 -1.82 11.35 10.28
C ALA A 112 -0.41 11.34 10.91
N ASP A 113 -0.29 11.83 12.14
CA ASP A 113 1.01 11.88 12.84
C ASP A 113 1.50 10.47 13.21
N LYS A 114 0.61 9.58 13.63
CA LYS A 114 0.96 8.21 14.02
C LYS A 114 1.36 7.32 12.85
N MET A 115 0.94 7.64 11.61
CA MET A 115 1.39 6.91 10.42
C MET A 115 2.92 6.79 10.37
N LEU A 116 3.65 7.83 10.72
CA LEU A 116 5.11 7.89 10.66
C LEU A 116 5.81 6.85 11.54
N LEU A 117 5.14 6.31 12.54
CA LEU A 117 5.71 5.30 13.46
C LEU A 117 5.81 3.90 12.82
N TYR A 118 5.11 3.66 11.71
CA TYR A 118 5.03 2.35 11.04
C TYR A 118 6.10 2.20 9.95
N ASN A 119 7.35 2.42 10.31
CA ASN A 119 8.49 2.45 9.40
C ASN A 119 9.55 1.39 9.70
N LYS A 120 9.19 0.37 10.48
CA LYS A 120 10.10 -0.70 10.89
C LYS A 120 9.73 -2.02 10.25
N SER A 121 10.75 -2.81 9.93
CA SER A 121 10.62 -4.22 9.61
C SER A 121 11.62 -4.99 10.47
N CYS A 122 11.17 -6.06 11.14
CA CYS A 122 11.98 -6.83 12.08
C CYS A 122 12.72 -5.95 13.11
N GLY A 123 12.05 -4.92 13.64
CA GLY A 123 12.58 -3.99 14.65
C GLY A 123 13.55 -2.94 14.11
N LYS A 124 13.85 -2.93 12.81
CA LYS A 124 14.76 -1.97 12.19
C LYS A 124 13.99 -0.95 11.34
N VAL A 125 14.35 0.32 11.48
CA VAL A 125 13.84 1.38 10.61
C VAL A 125 14.37 1.18 9.19
N LEU A 126 13.45 1.14 8.22
CA LEU A 126 13.79 1.06 6.79
C LEU A 126 13.48 2.41 6.12
N PRO A 127 14.47 3.02 5.43
CA PRO A 127 14.26 4.29 4.73
C PRO A 127 13.09 4.27 3.74
N GLY A 128 12.88 3.17 3.02
CA GLY A 128 11.76 3.01 2.10
C GLY A 128 10.40 3.06 2.80
N LEU A 129 10.27 2.44 3.97
CA LEU A 129 9.05 2.52 4.77
C LEU A 129 8.84 3.93 5.33
N THR A 130 9.90 4.59 5.78
CA THR A 130 9.84 5.98 6.23
C THR A 130 9.32 6.90 5.11
N ASN A 131 9.84 6.77 3.90
CA ASN A 131 9.43 7.57 2.75
C ASN A 131 7.97 7.27 2.35
N ARG A 132 7.56 6.01 2.38
CA ARG A 132 6.17 5.62 2.10
C ARG A 132 5.21 6.22 3.13
N ARG A 133 5.52 6.13 4.41
CA ARG A 133 4.69 6.73 5.49
C ARG A 133 4.56 8.23 5.35
N LYS A 134 5.64 8.92 5.02
CA LYS A 134 5.62 10.37 4.75
C LYS A 134 4.71 10.70 3.57
N ALA A 135 4.81 9.98 2.47
CA ALA A 135 3.95 10.19 1.30
C ALA A 135 2.47 9.87 1.59
N GLU A 136 2.18 8.80 2.33
CA GLU A 136 0.83 8.48 2.76
C GLU A 136 0.25 9.58 3.66
N ARG A 137 1.04 10.10 4.60
CA ARG A 137 0.65 11.23 5.45
C ARG A 137 0.34 12.49 4.64
N GLU A 138 1.18 12.83 3.67
CA GLU A 138 0.95 13.98 2.78
C GLU A 138 -0.35 13.83 1.98
N LEU A 139 -0.60 12.65 1.43
CA LEU A 139 -1.85 12.35 0.73
C LEU A 139 -3.04 12.48 1.67
N PHE A 140 -2.95 11.93 2.87
CA PHE A 140 -4.00 12.01 3.89
C PHE A 140 -4.37 13.44 4.26
N LEU A 141 -3.37 14.32 4.39
CA LEU A 141 -3.55 15.73 4.76
C LEU A 141 -3.89 16.64 3.57
N SER A 142 -3.76 16.15 2.34
CA SER A 142 -4.04 16.95 1.15
C SER A 142 -5.54 17.21 0.99
N LYS A 143 -5.88 18.43 0.58
CA LYS A 143 -7.27 18.77 0.30
C LYS A 143 -7.72 18.13 -1.01
N SER A 144 -8.94 17.61 -1.03
CA SER A 144 -9.56 17.13 -2.26
C SER A 144 -9.69 18.28 -3.25
N GLY A 145 -9.02 18.18 -4.41
CA GLY A 145 -9.10 19.17 -5.49
C GLY A 145 -7.84 20.02 -5.73
N SER A 146 -6.79 19.93 -4.88
CA SER A 146 -5.53 20.56 -5.22
C SER A 146 -4.60 19.55 -5.90
N GLY A 147 -4.38 19.71 -7.22
CA GLY A 147 -3.33 19.00 -7.94
C GLY A 147 -1.97 19.46 -7.43
N SER A 148 -1.37 18.73 -6.49
CA SER A 148 0.03 18.94 -6.18
C SER A 148 0.86 18.39 -7.33
N LYS A 149 1.67 19.24 -7.95
CA LYS A 149 2.72 18.82 -8.84
C LYS A 149 3.68 17.94 -8.04
N GLY A 150 3.59 16.63 -8.24
CA GLY A 150 4.48 15.68 -7.58
C GLY A 150 5.90 15.88 -8.08
N GLU A 151 6.81 16.16 -7.18
CA GLU A 151 8.22 16.02 -7.44
C GLU A 151 8.50 14.54 -7.73
N THR A 152 9.14 14.30 -8.88
CA THR A 152 9.59 12.99 -9.32
C THR A 152 10.74 12.53 -8.43
N PHE A 153 10.44 11.72 -7.43
CA PHE A 153 11.48 10.93 -6.77
C PHE A 153 11.84 9.74 -7.66
N THR A 154 13.06 9.73 -8.19
CA THR A 154 13.63 8.65 -8.94
C THR A 154 13.79 7.41 -8.06
N MET A 155 13.31 6.30 -8.59
CA MET A 155 13.13 5.05 -7.92
C MET A 155 14.38 4.16 -7.97
N GLU A 156 14.99 3.92 -6.85
CA GLU A 156 15.95 2.83 -6.68
C GLU A 156 15.72 1.93 -5.46
N MET A 157 14.51 1.88 -4.90
CA MET A 157 14.29 1.08 -3.68
C MET A 157 13.10 0.15 -3.76
N LYS A 158 13.07 -0.70 -4.80
CA LYS A 158 11.94 -1.61 -5.04
C LYS A 158 12.09 -3.05 -4.53
N VAL A 159 13.18 -3.40 -3.91
CA VAL A 159 13.49 -4.83 -3.63
C VAL A 159 13.21 -5.26 -2.19
N ILE A 160 12.88 -4.35 -1.28
CA ILE A 160 12.97 -4.67 0.17
C ILE A 160 11.62 -4.93 0.86
N THR A 161 10.49 -4.65 0.25
CA THR A 161 9.20 -4.76 0.95
C THR A 161 8.38 -6.01 0.65
N GLN A 162 8.79 -6.81 -0.32
CA GLN A 162 8.16 -8.11 -0.59
C GLN A 162 9.10 -9.24 -0.17
N GLY A 163 8.78 -9.91 0.91
CA GLY A 163 9.45 -11.14 1.30
C GLY A 163 10.21 -11.13 2.62
N MET A 164 10.15 -10.08 3.42
CA MET A 164 10.63 -10.15 4.80
C MET A 164 9.50 -10.56 5.74
N THR A 165 9.05 -11.81 5.64
CA THR A 165 8.53 -12.48 6.82
C THR A 165 9.70 -12.60 7.79
N CYS A 166 9.61 -11.94 8.94
CA CYS A 166 10.53 -12.19 10.03
C CYS A 166 10.42 -13.68 10.37
N GLY A 167 11.41 -14.47 9.99
CA GLY A 167 11.50 -15.85 10.43
C GLY A 167 11.37 -15.86 11.93
N GLN A 168 10.41 -16.63 12.43
CA GLN A 168 10.34 -16.95 13.84
C GLN A 168 11.64 -17.68 14.20
N VAL A 169 12.43 -17.06 15.07
CA VAL A 169 13.49 -17.76 15.79
C VAL A 169 12.84 -18.43 17.00
#